data_e52601ea6b7c8d9ebf54d86761561c21
#
_entry.id   e52601ea6b7c8d9ebf54d86761561c21
#
_cell.length_a   1.000
_cell.length_b   1.000
_cell.length_c   1.000
_cell.angle_alpha   90.00
_cell.angle_beta   90.00
_cell.angle_gamma   90.00
#
_symmetry.space_group_name_H-M   'P 1'
#
loop_
_entity.id
_entity.type
_entity.pdbx_description
1 polymer ?
#
loop_
_entity_poly.entity_id
_entity_poly.type
_entity_poly.pdbx_seq_one_letter_code
_entity_poly.pdbx_strand_id
1 'polypeptide(L)'
;MGLHGKNFIGAELSAAGQKAFYGFDPRAGKQIDTPFYQGTSEEIDQAMSLACDAFPGLREASAETIAGLLENIAGEIEALGDELIQQAAIEAGLKASRVKGERIRTTDQLRMFANLVKEGSFVDARIDPALPDLKPLPRPDIRRMLIPIGPVVVFGASNFPLAFSVAGGDSASALAAKCPVVVKGHPAHPGTSELVAGAIARAVKKSGLPEGTFSLIHGVDPAVSIALVTHPSTKAVAFTGSEHAGRAIFDACMQRPEPIPAYVEMGSVNPVFILPGALQERSDAIAQGLVSAINLGGGQFCTCPGLIFGVEDQAYQGFRKKLSEEFAKSTPATMVHPNVLKGYDQGLQRVKEVSGVEAKPASQAADAGTTEAGPVLFETDAATWLENEALAQEVFGPSAIVVRGNSENQLVKVAQSLPGTLTATVHGTADDLQRYRELVSVLENKAGRLVFNGFPTGVEVSSAMHHGGPYPATGDAKYTSVGTAAILRFVRPICYQNFPDDSLPLELKDANPRSIWRTVDGSLTRDGVKRV
;
A
#
# COMPACT_ATOMS: atom_id res chain seq x y z
N MET A 1 28.15 -5.48 5.30
CA MET A 1 28.48 -4.65 6.47
C MET A 1 27.63 -5.13 7.63
N GLY A 2 28.18 -5.32 8.84
CA GLY A 2 27.36 -5.74 9.97
C GLY A 2 26.31 -4.67 10.33
N LEU A 3 25.13 -5.10 10.78
CA LEU A 3 24.10 -4.22 11.30
C LEU A 3 24.59 -3.45 12.54
N HIS A 4 24.21 -2.18 12.66
CA HIS A 4 24.63 -1.31 13.77
C HIS A 4 23.45 -0.78 14.61
N GLY A 5 22.21 -0.95 14.13
CA GLY A 5 20.97 -0.59 14.83
C GLY A 5 20.69 0.91 14.98
N LYS A 6 21.45 1.78 14.29
CA LYS A 6 21.35 3.23 14.41
C LYS A 6 20.33 3.82 13.46
N ASN A 7 19.78 4.97 13.81
CA ASN A 7 18.98 5.82 12.93
C ASN A 7 19.86 6.43 11.82
N PHE A 8 19.26 6.66 10.64
CA PHE A 8 19.86 7.44 9.55
C PHE A 8 19.24 8.84 9.56
N ILE A 9 20.02 9.85 9.85
CA ILE A 9 19.62 11.26 9.82
C ILE A 9 20.38 11.90 8.66
N GLY A 10 19.80 11.86 7.47
CA GLY A 10 20.56 12.10 6.25
C GLY A 10 21.72 11.11 6.10
N ALA A 11 22.95 11.64 6.01
CA ALA A 11 24.17 10.82 5.91
C ALA A 11 24.72 10.37 7.27
N GLU A 12 24.24 10.93 8.38
CA GLU A 12 24.75 10.65 9.72
C GLU A 12 24.04 9.47 10.36
N LEU A 13 24.79 8.69 11.15
CA LEU A 13 24.28 7.56 11.95
C LEU A 13 24.17 7.98 13.40
N SER A 14 22.96 7.93 13.95
CA SER A 14 22.67 8.34 15.33
C SER A 14 22.03 7.22 16.16
N ALA A 15 22.41 7.16 17.42
CA ALA A 15 21.84 6.29 18.45
C ALA A 15 21.82 7.07 19.79
N ALA A 16 21.25 8.27 19.77
CA ALA A 16 21.18 9.13 20.95
C ALA A 16 20.23 8.58 22.01
N GLY A 17 19.23 7.80 21.60
CA GLY A 17 18.29 7.13 22.50
C GLY A 17 18.92 5.94 23.21
N GLN A 18 18.60 5.79 24.52
CA GLN A 18 19.03 4.62 25.31
C GLN A 18 18.08 3.43 25.17
N LYS A 19 16.87 3.63 24.67
CA LYS A 19 15.85 2.58 24.50
C LYS A 19 16.17 1.76 23.27
N ALA A 20 16.62 0.52 23.49
CA ALA A 20 16.85 -0.44 22.42
C ALA A 20 15.69 -1.43 22.31
N PHE A 21 15.50 -1.96 21.11
CA PHE A 21 14.64 -3.09 20.81
C PHE A 21 15.37 -4.04 19.86
N TYR A 22 14.81 -5.22 19.66
CA TYR A 22 15.45 -6.28 18.90
C TYR A 22 14.52 -6.77 17.79
N GLY A 23 15.08 -7.16 16.65
CA GLY A 23 14.39 -7.94 15.65
C GLY A 23 13.96 -9.30 16.22
N PHE A 24 13.09 -10.01 15.50
CA PHE A 24 12.59 -11.32 15.91
C PHE A 24 12.67 -12.28 14.73
N ASP A 25 13.12 -13.52 14.98
CA ASP A 25 13.03 -14.62 14.03
C ASP A 25 11.75 -15.42 14.33
N PRO A 26 10.67 -15.24 13.54
CA PRO A 26 9.39 -15.87 13.83
C PRO A 26 9.40 -17.38 13.62
N ARG A 27 10.31 -17.92 12.82
CA ARG A 27 10.46 -19.38 12.62
C ARG A 27 11.20 -20.04 13.78
N ALA A 28 12.21 -19.35 14.29
CA ALA A 28 12.97 -19.85 15.43
C ALA A 28 12.32 -19.50 16.79
N GLY A 29 11.29 -18.64 16.79
CA GLY A 29 10.62 -18.20 18.02
C GLY A 29 11.51 -17.39 18.95
N LYS A 30 12.52 -16.67 18.44
CA LYS A 30 13.53 -15.98 19.28
C LYS A 30 13.90 -14.60 18.78
N GLN A 31 14.38 -13.77 19.70
CA GLN A 31 14.97 -12.48 19.37
C GLN A 31 16.27 -12.64 18.56
N ILE A 32 16.57 -11.65 17.74
CA ILE A 32 17.84 -11.49 17.02
C ILE A 32 18.74 -10.59 17.88
N ASP A 33 20.01 -10.93 18.01
CA ASP A 33 20.91 -10.31 19.00
C ASP A 33 21.30 -8.85 18.71
N THR A 34 21.05 -8.33 17.50
CA THR A 34 21.39 -6.94 17.15
C THR A 34 20.41 -5.96 17.80
N PRO A 35 20.89 -5.03 18.67
CA PRO A 35 20.05 -3.98 19.22
C PRO A 35 19.80 -2.87 18.20
N PHE A 36 18.56 -2.38 18.12
CA PHE A 36 18.16 -1.21 17.35
C PHE A 36 17.70 -0.11 18.29
N TYR A 37 18.17 1.12 18.07
CA TYR A 37 17.95 2.24 18.98
C TYR A 37 16.75 3.06 18.54
N GLN A 38 15.78 3.22 19.43
CA GLN A 38 14.60 4.04 19.17
C GLN A 38 15.00 5.50 19.01
N GLY A 39 14.50 6.15 17.97
CA GLY A 39 14.72 7.57 17.74
C GLY A 39 14.17 8.45 18.86
N THR A 40 14.94 9.46 19.26
CA THR A 40 14.54 10.49 20.23
C THR A 40 13.78 11.62 19.53
N SER A 41 13.18 12.52 20.32
CA SER A 41 12.54 13.74 19.80
C SER A 41 13.52 14.62 19.02
N GLU A 42 14.76 14.72 19.52
CA GLU A 42 15.84 15.50 18.91
C GLU A 42 16.29 14.89 17.58
N GLU A 43 16.40 13.56 17.51
CA GLU A 43 16.73 12.87 16.24
C GLU A 43 15.61 13.02 15.21
N ILE A 44 14.34 12.99 15.64
CA ILE A 44 13.19 13.24 14.79
C ILE A 44 13.21 14.68 14.26
N ASP A 45 13.44 15.67 15.15
CA ASP A 45 13.51 17.07 14.78
C ASP A 45 14.66 17.32 13.77
N GLN A 46 15.83 16.73 13.99
CA GLN A 46 16.97 16.81 13.07
C GLN A 46 16.62 16.20 11.69
N ALA A 47 16.03 14.99 11.66
CA ALA A 47 15.66 14.35 10.40
C ALA A 47 14.64 15.17 9.61
N MET A 48 13.64 15.72 10.29
CA MET A 48 12.60 16.55 9.67
C MET A 48 13.11 17.93 9.22
N SER A 49 14.03 18.53 9.98
CA SER A 49 14.69 19.77 9.60
C SER A 49 15.55 19.57 8.36
N LEU A 50 16.38 18.52 8.33
CA LEU A 50 17.17 18.17 7.15
C LEU A 50 16.30 17.92 5.91
N ALA A 51 15.16 17.26 6.09
CA ALA A 51 14.20 17.03 5.00
C ALA A 51 13.62 18.37 4.48
N CYS A 52 13.32 19.30 5.38
CA CYS A 52 12.85 20.64 5.02
C CYS A 52 13.91 21.41 4.23
N ASP A 53 15.16 21.37 4.68
CA ASP A 53 16.30 22.05 4.04
C ASP A 53 16.66 21.44 2.67
N ALA A 54 16.44 20.12 2.50
CA ALA A 54 16.67 19.43 1.23
C ALA A 54 15.57 19.71 0.18
N PHE A 55 14.37 20.08 0.60
CA PHE A 55 13.23 20.21 -0.31
C PHE A 55 13.42 21.22 -1.45
N PRO A 56 13.96 22.44 -1.25
CA PRO A 56 14.24 23.37 -2.35
C PRO A 56 15.14 22.74 -3.42
N GLY A 57 16.24 22.09 -3.01
CA GLY A 57 17.16 21.43 -3.93
C GLY A 57 16.53 20.29 -4.73
N LEU A 58 15.67 19.47 -4.10
CA LEU A 58 14.91 18.42 -4.82
C LEU A 58 13.91 19.03 -5.80
N ARG A 59 13.21 20.08 -5.40
CA ARG A 59 12.22 20.76 -6.25
C ARG A 59 12.85 21.32 -7.52
N GLU A 60 14.06 21.85 -7.43
CA GLU A 60 14.81 22.39 -8.58
C GLU A 60 15.55 21.32 -9.39
N ALA A 61 15.74 20.11 -8.83
CA ALA A 61 16.42 19.02 -9.52
C ALA A 61 15.73 18.66 -10.85
N SER A 62 16.54 18.35 -11.86
CA SER A 62 16.01 17.93 -13.17
C SER A 62 15.29 16.58 -13.10
N ALA A 63 14.46 16.29 -14.08
CA ALA A 63 13.82 14.98 -14.21
C ALA A 63 14.85 13.85 -14.31
N GLU A 64 15.94 14.09 -15.02
CA GLU A 64 17.06 13.16 -15.19
C GLU A 64 17.77 12.89 -13.87
N THR A 65 17.96 13.92 -13.02
CA THR A 65 18.56 13.75 -11.68
C THR A 65 17.68 12.89 -10.78
N ILE A 66 16.37 13.15 -10.73
CA ILE A 66 15.43 12.36 -9.92
C ILE A 66 15.30 10.94 -10.45
N ALA A 67 15.20 10.77 -11.76
CA ALA A 67 15.19 9.43 -12.36
C ALA A 67 16.49 8.67 -12.06
N GLY A 68 17.65 9.35 -12.17
CA GLY A 68 18.95 8.79 -11.80
C GLY A 68 19.04 8.39 -10.33
N LEU A 69 18.45 9.15 -9.40
CA LEU A 69 18.33 8.76 -7.99
C LEU A 69 17.58 7.44 -7.85
N LEU A 70 16.40 7.31 -8.47
CA LEU A 70 15.57 6.11 -8.37
C LEU A 70 16.27 4.87 -8.98
N GLU A 71 16.95 5.04 -10.10
CA GLU A 71 17.79 4.00 -10.71
C GLU A 71 18.99 3.61 -9.83
N ASN A 72 19.66 4.60 -9.21
CA ASN A 72 20.74 4.35 -8.27
C ASN A 72 20.25 3.59 -7.03
N ILE A 73 19.09 3.94 -6.47
CA ILE A 73 18.48 3.22 -5.35
C ILE A 73 18.23 1.75 -5.74
N ALA A 74 17.65 1.51 -6.91
CA ALA A 74 17.40 0.15 -7.40
C ALA A 74 18.71 -0.65 -7.52
N GLY A 75 19.76 -0.06 -8.11
CA GLY A 75 21.08 -0.69 -8.24
C GLY A 75 21.76 -0.96 -6.89
N GLU A 76 21.70 -0.03 -5.95
CA GLU A 76 22.28 -0.21 -4.61
C GLU A 76 21.55 -1.31 -3.81
N ILE A 77 20.22 -1.45 -3.96
CA ILE A 77 19.43 -2.54 -3.36
C ILE A 77 19.82 -3.89 -3.99
N GLU A 78 19.99 -3.95 -5.30
CA GLU A 78 20.42 -5.16 -6.00
C GLU A 78 21.84 -5.58 -5.57
N ALA A 79 22.74 -4.60 -5.37
CA ALA A 79 24.11 -4.82 -4.94
C ALA A 79 24.23 -5.40 -3.50
N LEU A 80 23.20 -5.28 -2.65
CA LEU A 80 23.16 -5.96 -1.35
C LEU A 80 23.10 -7.50 -1.48
N GLY A 81 22.74 -8.01 -2.64
CA GLY A 81 22.80 -9.44 -2.96
C GLY A 81 22.00 -10.32 -2.00
N ASP A 82 22.65 -11.41 -1.57
CA ASP A 82 22.05 -12.40 -0.67
C ASP A 82 21.98 -11.92 0.79
N GLU A 83 22.81 -10.95 1.21
CA GLU A 83 22.78 -10.39 2.55
C GLU A 83 21.36 -9.83 2.87
N LEU A 84 20.80 -9.01 1.97
CA LEU A 84 19.44 -8.48 2.10
C LEU A 84 18.39 -9.59 2.09
N ILE A 85 18.53 -10.57 1.19
CA ILE A 85 17.57 -11.67 1.05
C ILE A 85 17.50 -12.51 2.34
N GLN A 86 18.65 -12.86 2.91
CA GLN A 86 18.71 -13.66 4.13
C GLN A 86 18.20 -12.88 5.34
N GLN A 87 18.61 -11.61 5.49
CA GLN A 87 18.15 -10.77 6.59
C GLN A 87 16.62 -10.64 6.58
N ALA A 88 16.02 -10.30 5.45
CA ALA A 88 14.58 -10.16 5.33
C ALA A 88 13.83 -11.50 5.50
N ALA A 89 14.41 -12.61 5.02
CA ALA A 89 13.86 -13.94 5.20
C ALA A 89 13.82 -14.37 6.67
N ILE A 90 14.86 -14.04 7.44
CA ILE A 90 14.93 -14.32 8.89
C ILE A 90 13.91 -13.47 9.63
N GLU A 91 13.97 -12.13 9.48
CA GLU A 91 13.14 -11.20 10.25
C GLU A 91 11.63 -11.35 9.98
N ALA A 92 11.23 -11.65 8.75
CA ALA A 92 9.82 -11.80 8.39
C ALA A 92 9.34 -13.26 8.33
N GLY A 93 10.20 -14.26 8.63
CA GLY A 93 9.84 -15.66 8.53
C GLY A 93 9.49 -16.12 7.11
N LEU A 94 9.97 -15.43 6.09
CA LEU A 94 9.61 -15.68 4.70
C LEU A 94 10.60 -16.63 4.02
N LYS A 95 10.16 -17.30 2.96
CA LYS A 95 11.08 -18.08 2.10
C LYS A 95 11.99 -17.12 1.32
N ALA A 96 13.28 -17.42 1.23
CA ALA A 96 14.25 -16.60 0.49
C ALA A 96 13.83 -16.37 -0.99
N SER A 97 13.18 -17.35 -1.63
CA SER A 97 12.65 -17.22 -2.98
C SER A 97 11.56 -16.14 -3.11
N ARG A 98 10.69 -16.01 -2.08
CA ARG A 98 9.68 -14.94 -2.02
C ARG A 98 10.35 -13.57 -1.86
N VAL A 99 11.29 -13.45 -0.93
CA VAL A 99 12.03 -12.19 -0.71
C VAL A 99 12.79 -11.77 -1.97
N LYS A 100 13.40 -12.73 -2.70
CA LYS A 100 14.04 -12.46 -3.99
C LYS A 100 13.06 -11.90 -5.02
N GLY A 101 11.86 -12.47 -5.12
CA GLY A 101 10.80 -11.93 -5.99
C GLY A 101 10.33 -10.54 -5.55
N GLU A 102 10.23 -10.31 -4.25
CA GLU A 102 9.85 -9.01 -3.70
C GLU A 102 10.92 -7.94 -3.94
N ARG A 103 12.22 -8.29 -3.86
CA ARG A 103 13.32 -7.39 -4.24
C ARG A 103 13.19 -6.95 -5.70
N ILE A 104 12.97 -7.90 -6.62
CA ILE A 104 12.79 -7.59 -8.05
C ILE A 104 11.60 -6.62 -8.22
N ARG A 105 10.45 -6.92 -7.62
CA ARG A 105 9.29 -6.03 -7.65
C ARG A 105 9.62 -4.63 -7.15
N THR A 106 10.37 -4.51 -6.06
CA THR A 106 10.76 -3.21 -5.47
C THR A 106 11.65 -2.41 -6.41
N THR A 107 12.67 -3.05 -7.00
CA THR A 107 13.60 -2.38 -7.93
C THR A 107 12.93 -2.03 -9.26
N ASP A 108 12.04 -2.88 -9.76
CA ASP A 108 11.26 -2.58 -10.98
C ASP A 108 10.29 -1.42 -10.77
N GLN A 109 9.67 -1.31 -9.59
CA GLN A 109 8.81 -0.18 -9.25
C GLN A 109 9.59 1.15 -9.18
N LEU A 110 10.81 1.15 -8.62
CA LEU A 110 11.70 2.31 -8.66
C LEU A 110 12.01 2.73 -10.10
N ARG A 111 12.33 1.77 -10.98
CA ARG A 111 12.58 2.03 -12.41
C ARG A 111 11.32 2.49 -13.15
N MET A 112 10.15 1.98 -12.80
CA MET A 112 8.87 2.47 -13.33
C MET A 112 8.67 3.96 -13.00
N PHE A 113 8.93 4.37 -11.77
CA PHE A 113 8.86 5.78 -11.40
C PHE A 113 9.96 6.62 -12.05
N ALA A 114 11.17 6.10 -12.23
CA ALA A 114 12.23 6.77 -12.99
C ALA A 114 11.76 7.08 -14.43
N ASN A 115 11.15 6.11 -15.10
CA ASN A 115 10.59 6.29 -16.44
C ASN A 115 9.43 7.30 -16.46
N LEU A 116 8.54 7.26 -15.45
CA LEU A 116 7.44 8.22 -15.32
C LEU A 116 7.96 9.66 -15.18
N VAL A 117 8.99 9.86 -14.37
CA VAL A 117 9.60 11.19 -14.16
C VAL A 117 10.28 11.70 -15.44
N LYS A 118 10.97 10.83 -16.18
CA LYS A 118 11.57 11.17 -17.48
C LYS A 118 10.50 11.58 -18.50
N GLU A 119 9.41 10.82 -18.57
CA GLU A 119 8.27 11.14 -19.45
C GLU A 119 7.61 12.47 -19.05
N GLY A 120 7.33 12.69 -17.77
CA GLY A 120 7.01 13.97 -17.17
C GLY A 120 5.57 14.45 -17.30
N SER A 121 4.69 13.80 -18.06
CA SER A 121 3.30 14.27 -18.27
C SER A 121 2.41 14.13 -17.03
N PHE A 122 2.86 13.40 -15.99
CA PHE A 122 2.12 13.25 -14.73
C PHE A 122 1.86 14.57 -14.01
N VAL A 123 2.60 15.64 -14.34
CA VAL A 123 2.40 16.98 -13.78
C VAL A 123 1.08 17.63 -14.23
N ASP A 124 0.31 17.00 -15.12
CA ASP A 124 -1.00 17.48 -15.61
C ASP A 124 -0.96 18.97 -16.00
N ALA A 125 -0.01 19.33 -16.88
CA ALA A 125 0.16 20.69 -17.35
C ALA A 125 -1.04 21.11 -18.23
N ARG A 126 -1.70 22.23 -17.86
CA ARG A 126 -2.86 22.79 -18.58
C ARG A 126 -2.61 24.26 -18.83
N ILE A 127 -2.87 24.70 -20.06
CA ILE A 127 -2.60 26.05 -20.53
C ILE A 127 -3.82 26.56 -21.29
N ASP A 128 -4.42 27.61 -20.76
CA ASP A 128 -5.46 28.39 -21.42
C ASP A 128 -4.86 29.76 -21.81
N PRO A 129 -4.43 29.95 -23.07
CA PRO A 129 -3.83 31.21 -23.51
C PRO A 129 -4.80 32.38 -23.35
N ALA A 130 -4.25 33.59 -23.23
CA ALA A 130 -5.04 34.82 -23.16
C ALA A 130 -5.91 35.00 -24.41
N LEU A 131 -7.15 35.43 -24.21
CA LEU A 131 -8.10 35.82 -25.27
C LEU A 131 -8.59 37.24 -24.97
N PRO A 132 -7.83 38.27 -25.36
CA PRO A 132 -8.14 39.65 -25.00
C PRO A 132 -9.46 40.16 -25.60
N ASP A 133 -9.85 39.63 -26.76
CA ASP A 133 -11.07 40.04 -27.49
C ASP A 133 -12.30 39.22 -27.14
N LEU A 134 -12.20 38.25 -26.22
CA LEU A 134 -13.32 37.40 -25.81
C LEU A 134 -14.43 38.23 -25.18
N LYS A 135 -15.69 38.01 -25.63
CA LYS A 135 -16.90 38.66 -25.05
C LYS A 135 -17.65 37.68 -24.16
N PRO A 136 -18.33 38.11 -23.08
CA PRO A 136 -18.45 39.50 -22.60
C PRO A 136 -17.21 40.03 -21.85
N LEU A 137 -16.28 39.15 -21.47
CA LEU A 137 -15.06 39.53 -20.74
C LEU A 137 -13.83 38.86 -21.33
N PRO A 138 -12.67 39.55 -21.41
CA PRO A 138 -11.41 38.96 -21.80
C PRO A 138 -11.02 37.79 -20.90
N ARG A 139 -10.37 36.76 -21.48
CA ARG A 139 -9.73 35.69 -20.71
C ARG A 139 -8.26 36.03 -20.50
N PRO A 140 -7.76 36.01 -19.25
CA PRO A 140 -6.31 36.11 -18.99
C PRO A 140 -5.59 34.83 -19.41
N ASP A 141 -4.25 34.86 -19.51
CA ASP A 141 -3.41 33.67 -19.63
C ASP A 141 -3.43 32.92 -18.29
N ILE A 142 -3.87 31.65 -18.31
CA ILE A 142 -4.01 30.79 -17.14
C ILE A 142 -3.28 29.47 -17.39
N ARG A 143 -2.33 29.13 -16.52
CA ARG A 143 -1.54 27.90 -16.61
C ARG A 143 -1.52 27.18 -15.28
N ARG A 144 -1.73 25.86 -15.28
CA ARG A 144 -1.78 25.03 -14.09
C ARG A 144 -0.89 23.81 -14.26
N MET A 145 -0.22 23.40 -13.19
CA MET A 145 0.47 22.12 -13.10
C MET A 145 0.48 21.58 -11.67
N LEU A 146 0.88 20.33 -11.51
CA LEU A 146 1.15 19.71 -10.21
C LEU A 146 2.59 19.98 -9.79
N ILE A 147 2.78 20.32 -8.52
CA ILE A 147 4.09 20.56 -7.88
C ILE A 147 4.21 19.71 -6.60
N PRO A 148 5.43 19.36 -6.16
CA PRO A 148 5.67 18.60 -4.93
C PRO A 148 5.11 19.30 -3.69
N ILE A 149 4.65 18.49 -2.71
CA ILE A 149 4.02 19.01 -1.49
C ILE A 149 5.02 19.31 -0.36
N GLY A 150 6.20 18.71 -0.36
CA GLY A 150 7.22 18.86 0.69
C GLY A 150 7.57 17.54 1.39
N PRO A 151 8.18 17.58 2.60
CA PRO A 151 8.61 16.40 3.32
C PRO A 151 7.47 15.42 3.63
N VAL A 152 7.70 14.14 3.34
CA VAL A 152 6.75 13.04 3.52
C VAL A 152 7.26 12.07 4.58
N VAL A 153 6.41 11.71 5.54
CA VAL A 153 6.68 10.62 6.47
C VAL A 153 6.06 9.34 5.95
N VAL A 154 6.85 8.27 5.89
CA VAL A 154 6.43 6.96 5.39
C VAL A 154 6.54 5.91 6.50
N PHE A 155 5.50 5.11 6.69
CA PHE A 155 5.47 4.00 7.62
C PHE A 155 5.52 2.67 6.87
N GLY A 156 6.56 1.86 7.14
CA GLY A 156 6.70 0.54 6.54
C GLY A 156 5.67 -0.47 7.06
N ALA A 157 5.23 -1.39 6.20
CA ALA A 157 4.36 -2.52 6.55
C ALA A 157 5.19 -3.74 7.01
N SER A 158 4.60 -4.61 7.84
CA SER A 158 5.28 -5.81 8.37
C SER A 158 5.45 -6.94 7.35
N ASN A 159 4.44 -7.16 6.52
CA ASN A 159 4.28 -8.35 5.67
C ASN A 159 4.99 -8.28 4.32
N PHE A 160 5.49 -7.10 3.95
CA PHE A 160 6.28 -6.86 2.74
C PHE A 160 7.51 -6.00 3.09
N PRO A 161 8.58 -6.61 3.61
CA PRO A 161 9.74 -5.91 4.16
C PRO A 161 10.53 -5.08 3.14
N LEU A 162 10.28 -5.25 1.84
CA LEU A 162 10.91 -4.49 0.75
C LEU A 162 9.89 -3.65 -0.02
N ALA A 163 8.83 -4.28 -0.57
CA ALA A 163 7.92 -3.63 -1.51
C ALA A 163 6.98 -2.59 -0.87
N PHE A 164 6.69 -2.70 0.43
CA PHE A 164 5.87 -1.76 1.20
C PHE A 164 6.60 -1.29 2.47
N SER A 165 7.91 -1.12 2.38
CA SER A 165 8.75 -0.63 3.47
C SER A 165 9.66 0.51 2.98
N VAL A 166 10.92 0.55 3.43
CA VAL A 166 11.85 1.68 3.31
C VAL A 166 12.02 2.20 1.87
N ALA A 167 12.17 1.32 0.88
CA ALA A 167 12.23 1.66 -0.55
C ALA A 167 10.96 1.25 -1.31
N GLY A 168 9.87 1.01 -0.60
CA GLY A 168 8.59 0.58 -1.18
C GLY A 168 7.88 1.67 -1.98
N GLY A 169 6.66 1.34 -2.43
CA GLY A 169 5.87 2.21 -3.32
C GLY A 169 5.66 3.62 -2.81
N ASP A 170 5.48 3.78 -1.50
CA ASP A 170 5.26 5.09 -0.88
C ASP A 170 6.50 5.97 -0.95
N SER A 171 7.67 5.44 -0.54
CA SER A 171 8.95 6.15 -0.63
C SER A 171 9.34 6.42 -2.09
N ALA A 172 9.19 5.43 -2.97
CA ALA A 172 9.53 5.56 -4.39
C ALA A 172 8.69 6.65 -5.08
N SER A 173 7.37 6.67 -4.84
CA SER A 173 6.47 7.66 -5.42
C SER A 173 6.65 9.07 -4.82
N ALA A 174 6.97 9.18 -3.52
CA ALA A 174 7.28 10.46 -2.89
C ALA A 174 8.59 11.06 -3.42
N LEU A 175 9.67 10.26 -3.53
CA LEU A 175 10.94 10.68 -4.14
C LEU A 175 10.77 11.05 -5.62
N ALA A 176 9.98 10.28 -6.37
CA ALA A 176 9.63 10.60 -7.76
C ALA A 176 8.90 11.94 -7.89
N ALA A 177 8.07 12.27 -6.91
CA ALA A 177 7.40 13.56 -6.82
C ALA A 177 8.30 14.69 -6.32
N LYS A 178 9.61 14.45 -6.14
CA LYS A 178 10.60 15.42 -5.60
C LYS A 178 10.35 15.79 -4.13
N CYS A 179 9.73 14.90 -3.35
CA CYS A 179 9.51 15.08 -1.92
C CYS A 179 10.61 14.36 -1.12
N PRO A 180 11.27 15.02 -0.15
CA PRO A 180 12.12 14.33 0.82
C PRO A 180 11.31 13.34 1.65
N VAL A 181 11.94 12.23 2.03
CA VAL A 181 11.26 11.14 2.74
C VAL A 181 11.94 10.84 4.06
N VAL A 182 11.16 10.82 5.14
CA VAL A 182 11.57 10.29 6.44
C VAL A 182 10.77 9.02 6.72
N VAL A 183 11.45 7.88 6.75
CA VAL A 183 10.80 6.59 6.98
C VAL A 183 10.85 6.25 8.46
N LYS A 184 9.72 5.89 9.02
CA LYS A 184 9.65 5.16 10.29
C LYS A 184 9.73 3.67 9.99
N GLY A 185 10.87 3.03 10.27
CA GLY A 185 11.10 1.61 10.04
C GLY A 185 10.13 0.72 10.83
N HIS A 186 9.67 -0.37 10.20
CA HIS A 186 8.78 -1.32 10.89
C HIS A 186 9.58 -2.19 11.87
N PRO A 187 9.15 -2.35 13.14
CA PRO A 187 9.90 -3.09 14.13
C PRO A 187 9.97 -4.61 13.90
N ALA A 188 9.17 -5.17 12.99
CA ALA A 188 9.24 -6.58 12.62
C ALA A 188 10.46 -6.93 11.75
N HIS A 189 11.07 -5.94 11.06
CA HIS A 189 12.22 -6.19 10.18
C HIS A 189 13.22 -5.00 10.21
N PRO A 190 13.76 -4.66 11.38
CA PRO A 190 14.60 -3.47 11.54
C PRO A 190 15.94 -3.59 10.83
N GLY A 191 16.56 -4.76 10.76
CA GLY A 191 17.82 -5.00 10.05
C GLY A 191 17.65 -4.90 8.53
N THR A 192 16.55 -5.43 8.00
CA THR A 192 16.18 -5.23 6.58
C THR A 192 16.01 -3.75 6.27
N SER A 193 15.33 -3.01 7.15
CA SER A 193 15.14 -1.56 7.02
C SER A 193 16.47 -0.81 7.01
N GLU A 194 17.40 -1.17 7.90
CA GLU A 194 18.75 -0.59 7.97
C GLU A 194 19.55 -0.84 6.69
N LEU A 195 19.58 -2.07 6.16
CA LEU A 195 20.30 -2.40 4.93
C LEU A 195 19.78 -1.59 3.75
N VAL A 196 18.46 -1.47 3.60
CA VAL A 196 17.82 -0.68 2.53
C VAL A 196 18.07 0.81 2.72
N ALA A 197 18.02 1.33 3.95
CA ALA A 197 18.35 2.73 4.24
C ALA A 197 19.78 3.07 3.86
N GLY A 198 20.73 2.19 4.18
CA GLY A 198 22.12 2.33 3.75
C GLY A 198 22.28 2.37 2.23
N ALA A 199 21.51 1.56 1.50
CA ALA A 199 21.49 1.58 0.03
C ALA A 199 20.95 2.93 -0.50
N ILE A 200 19.85 3.45 0.09
CA ILE A 200 19.30 4.75 -0.30
C ILE A 200 20.28 5.88 0.01
N ALA A 201 20.91 5.90 1.19
CA ALA A 201 21.88 6.93 1.56
C ALA A 201 23.07 6.98 0.58
N ARG A 202 23.59 5.82 0.14
CA ARG A 202 24.62 5.75 -0.91
C ARG A 202 24.12 6.28 -2.25
N ALA A 203 22.90 5.94 -2.62
CA ALA A 203 22.27 6.41 -3.86
C ALA A 203 22.06 7.93 -3.87
N VAL A 204 21.60 8.52 -2.76
CA VAL A 204 21.47 9.99 -2.57
C VAL A 204 22.82 10.67 -2.78
N LYS A 205 23.85 10.18 -2.09
CA LYS A 205 25.22 10.70 -2.24
C LYS A 205 25.74 10.61 -3.68
N LYS A 206 25.55 9.46 -4.33
CA LYS A 206 25.94 9.22 -5.72
C LYS A 206 25.21 10.13 -6.72
N SER A 207 23.98 10.52 -6.40
CA SER A 207 23.16 11.39 -7.24
C SER A 207 23.44 12.88 -7.01
N GLY A 208 24.32 13.25 -6.05
CA GLY A 208 24.64 14.63 -5.74
C GLY A 208 23.48 15.44 -5.14
N LEU A 209 22.50 14.77 -4.56
CA LEU A 209 21.34 15.39 -3.93
C LEU A 209 21.62 15.70 -2.44
N PRO A 210 20.89 16.65 -1.84
CA PRO A 210 21.05 16.98 -0.43
C PRO A 210 20.84 15.77 0.47
N GLU A 211 21.59 15.65 1.55
CA GLU A 211 21.56 14.51 2.48
C GLU A 211 20.18 14.31 3.10
N GLY A 212 19.45 15.39 3.40
CA GLY A 212 18.07 15.34 3.90
C GLY A 212 17.02 14.82 2.92
N THR A 213 17.43 14.39 1.70
CA THR A 213 16.55 13.69 0.76
C THR A 213 15.92 12.45 1.38
N PHE A 214 16.64 11.78 2.29
CA PHE A 214 16.19 10.56 2.93
C PHE A 214 16.71 10.44 4.36
N SER A 215 15.83 9.96 5.28
CA SER A 215 16.19 9.55 6.65
C SER A 215 15.41 8.30 7.06
N LEU A 216 15.97 7.51 8.00
CA LEU A 216 15.29 6.37 8.64
C LEU A 216 15.31 6.54 10.15
N ILE A 217 14.14 6.48 10.78
CA ILE A 217 13.96 6.49 12.22
C ILE A 217 13.44 5.13 12.70
N HIS A 218 14.15 4.48 13.59
CA HIS A 218 13.71 3.27 14.27
C HIS A 218 12.79 3.59 15.46
N GLY A 219 11.91 2.66 15.81
CA GLY A 219 11.11 2.78 17.03
C GLY A 219 9.97 1.78 17.11
N VAL A 220 9.64 1.39 18.33
CA VAL A 220 8.50 0.51 18.67
C VAL A 220 7.39 1.29 19.39
N ASP A 221 7.74 2.43 19.99
CA ASP A 221 6.80 3.25 20.74
C ASP A 221 5.90 4.06 19.78
N PRO A 222 4.57 4.04 19.97
CA PRO A 222 3.67 4.91 19.21
C PRO A 222 4.02 6.40 19.29
N ALA A 223 4.68 6.85 20.37
CA ALA A 223 5.10 8.23 20.52
C ALA A 223 6.06 8.69 19.42
N VAL A 224 6.96 7.80 18.93
CA VAL A 224 7.85 8.08 17.77
C VAL A 224 7.02 8.37 16.51
N SER A 225 5.97 7.56 16.29
CA SER A 225 5.08 7.73 15.15
C SER A 225 4.31 9.05 15.22
N ILE A 226 3.75 9.36 16.38
CA ILE A 226 2.99 10.60 16.59
C ILE A 226 3.91 11.82 16.49
N ALA A 227 5.13 11.78 17.03
CA ALA A 227 6.10 12.87 16.88
C ALA A 227 6.43 13.18 15.41
N LEU A 228 6.66 12.15 14.58
CA LEU A 228 6.88 12.31 13.14
C LEU A 228 5.65 12.91 12.43
N VAL A 229 4.45 12.40 12.74
CA VAL A 229 3.19 12.86 12.13
C VAL A 229 2.87 14.30 12.50
N THR A 230 3.07 14.67 13.77
CA THR A 230 2.73 16.00 14.28
C THR A 230 3.82 17.06 14.07
N HIS A 231 5.01 16.66 13.60
CA HIS A 231 6.10 17.59 13.33
C HIS A 231 5.70 18.68 12.32
N PRO A 232 5.98 19.98 12.56
CA PRO A 232 5.52 21.08 11.71
C PRO A 232 5.96 20.96 10.24
N SER A 233 7.15 20.42 10.00
CA SER A 233 7.71 20.22 8.65
C SER A 233 7.08 19.07 7.87
N THR A 234 6.34 18.16 8.50
CA THR A 234 5.64 17.07 7.79
C THR A 234 4.51 17.63 6.94
N LYS A 235 4.50 17.31 5.64
CA LYS A 235 3.50 17.82 4.68
C LYS A 235 2.55 16.73 4.17
N ALA A 236 2.89 15.47 4.30
CA ALA A 236 1.99 14.33 4.11
C ALA A 236 2.51 13.09 4.84
N VAL A 237 1.61 12.15 5.05
CA VAL A 237 1.92 10.85 5.64
C VAL A 237 1.44 9.75 4.70
N ALA A 238 2.25 8.71 4.50
CA ALA A 238 1.86 7.46 3.87
C ALA A 238 2.03 6.31 4.87
N PHE A 239 1.01 5.49 4.97
CA PHE A 239 0.94 4.39 5.93
C PHE A 239 0.27 3.18 5.30
N THR A 240 0.82 1.99 5.54
CA THR A 240 0.17 0.70 5.24
C THR A 240 0.25 -0.17 6.50
N GLY A 241 -0.91 -0.64 6.99
CA GLY A 241 -0.96 -1.46 8.20
C GLY A 241 -2.38 -1.73 8.69
N SER A 242 -2.53 -1.98 10.01
CA SER A 242 -3.84 -2.26 10.60
C SER A 242 -4.76 -1.03 10.63
N GLU A 243 -6.07 -1.26 10.57
CA GLU A 243 -7.08 -0.20 10.68
C GLU A 243 -6.90 0.65 11.95
N HIS A 244 -6.64 0.01 13.10
CA HIS A 244 -6.43 0.70 14.36
C HIS A 244 -5.26 1.70 14.30
N ALA A 245 -4.11 1.29 13.76
CA ALA A 245 -2.93 2.15 13.66
C ALA A 245 -3.13 3.23 12.57
N GLY A 246 -3.69 2.86 11.41
CA GLY A 246 -3.99 3.80 10.32
C GLY A 246 -4.98 4.88 10.76
N ARG A 247 -6.00 4.52 11.51
CA ARG A 247 -6.97 5.48 12.05
C ARG A 247 -6.31 6.44 13.05
N ALA A 248 -5.47 5.95 13.95
CA ALA A 248 -4.75 6.80 14.90
C ALA A 248 -3.82 7.81 14.19
N ILE A 249 -3.12 7.38 13.14
CA ILE A 249 -2.28 8.25 12.30
C ILE A 249 -3.13 9.26 11.54
N PHE A 250 -4.24 8.83 10.94
CA PHE A 250 -5.16 9.71 10.23
C PHE A 250 -5.69 10.80 11.16
N ASP A 251 -6.18 10.42 12.34
CA ASP A 251 -6.72 11.36 13.31
C ASP A 251 -5.64 12.35 13.79
N ALA A 252 -4.40 11.89 14.03
CA ALA A 252 -3.29 12.75 14.38
C ALA A 252 -2.96 13.77 13.27
N CYS A 253 -3.02 13.38 11.98
CA CYS A 253 -2.86 14.30 10.85
C CYS A 253 -3.95 15.37 10.81
N MET A 254 -5.20 14.99 11.08
CA MET A 254 -6.34 15.90 11.04
C MET A 254 -6.41 16.85 12.25
N GLN A 255 -5.86 16.45 13.41
CA GLN A 255 -5.86 17.25 14.64
C GLN A 255 -4.71 18.27 14.71
N ARG A 256 -3.81 18.30 13.73
CA ARG A 256 -2.75 19.31 13.66
C ARG A 256 -3.32 20.72 13.50
N PRO A 257 -2.60 21.78 13.97
CA PRO A 257 -2.96 23.17 13.66
C PRO A 257 -3.11 23.43 12.15
N GLU A 258 -2.22 22.81 11.33
CA GLU A 258 -2.33 22.72 9.87
C GLU A 258 -2.57 21.25 9.52
N PRO A 259 -3.82 20.82 9.24
CA PRO A 259 -4.10 19.45 8.80
C PRO A 259 -3.34 19.11 7.52
N ILE A 260 -2.85 17.88 7.44
CA ILE A 260 -2.08 17.39 6.29
C ILE A 260 -2.73 16.14 5.70
N PRO A 261 -2.50 15.85 4.40
CA PRO A 261 -2.95 14.61 3.79
C PRO A 261 -2.37 13.37 4.50
N ALA A 262 -3.24 12.41 4.79
CA ALA A 262 -2.90 11.11 5.34
C ALA A 262 -3.34 10.01 4.38
N TYR A 263 -2.39 9.45 3.64
CA TYR A 263 -2.62 8.35 2.70
C TYR A 263 -2.42 7.02 3.45
N VAL A 264 -3.47 6.58 4.12
CA VAL A 264 -3.48 5.39 4.95
C VAL A 264 -4.19 4.25 4.21
N GLU A 265 -3.48 3.14 3.99
CA GLU A 265 -4.04 1.85 3.58
C GLU A 265 -4.17 0.96 4.82
N MET A 266 -5.39 0.50 5.07
CA MET A 266 -5.77 -0.19 6.30
C MET A 266 -6.26 -1.62 6.00
N GLY A 267 -7.05 -2.21 6.88
CA GLY A 267 -7.58 -3.56 6.72
C GLY A 267 -8.60 -3.71 5.59
N SER A 268 -8.69 -4.92 5.02
CA SER A 268 -9.63 -5.24 3.96
C SER A 268 -10.16 -6.67 4.09
N VAL A 269 -11.44 -6.88 3.84
CA VAL A 269 -12.09 -8.21 3.91
C VAL A 269 -12.16 -8.93 2.57
N ASN A 270 -11.91 -8.24 1.47
CA ASN A 270 -11.78 -8.78 0.11
C ASN A 270 -12.85 -9.84 -0.26
N PRO A 271 -14.13 -9.49 -0.33
CA PRO A 271 -15.22 -10.43 -0.55
C PRO A 271 -15.12 -11.12 -1.92
N VAL A 272 -15.48 -12.38 -1.95
CA VAL A 272 -15.57 -13.22 -3.16
C VAL A 272 -17.01 -13.70 -3.30
N PHE A 273 -17.66 -13.34 -4.39
CA PHE A 273 -19.00 -13.78 -4.75
C PHE A 273 -18.92 -14.89 -5.80
N ILE A 274 -19.52 -16.03 -5.51
CA ILE A 274 -19.52 -17.19 -6.41
C ILE A 274 -20.92 -17.38 -6.94
N LEU A 275 -21.10 -17.14 -8.25
CA LEU A 275 -22.38 -17.18 -8.92
C LEU A 275 -22.67 -18.56 -9.50
N PRO A 276 -23.95 -18.90 -9.71
CA PRO A 276 -24.36 -20.26 -10.08
C PRO A 276 -23.73 -20.82 -11.35
N GLY A 277 -23.56 -20.01 -12.40
CA GLY A 277 -22.95 -20.46 -13.66
C GLY A 277 -21.48 -20.86 -13.47
N ALA A 278 -20.71 -20.11 -12.66
CA ALA A 278 -19.34 -20.46 -12.34
C ALA A 278 -19.24 -21.79 -11.58
N LEU A 279 -20.20 -22.07 -10.69
CA LEU A 279 -20.25 -23.33 -9.95
C LEU A 279 -20.53 -24.54 -10.85
N GLN A 280 -21.37 -24.37 -11.86
CA GLN A 280 -21.65 -25.42 -12.83
C GLN A 280 -20.43 -25.76 -13.69
N GLU A 281 -19.63 -24.77 -14.05
CA GLU A 281 -18.48 -24.95 -14.95
C GLU A 281 -17.18 -25.32 -14.23
N ARG A 282 -16.91 -24.74 -13.03
CA ARG A 282 -15.56 -24.68 -12.45
C ARG A 282 -15.49 -24.81 -10.92
N SER A 283 -16.50 -25.40 -10.30
CA SER A 283 -16.63 -25.49 -8.83
C SER A 283 -15.34 -25.96 -8.14
N ASP A 284 -14.74 -27.07 -8.60
CA ASP A 284 -13.53 -27.64 -8.00
C ASP A 284 -12.30 -26.75 -8.17
N ALA A 285 -12.14 -26.13 -9.34
CA ALA A 285 -11.02 -25.21 -9.61
C ALA A 285 -11.13 -23.94 -8.74
N ILE A 286 -12.35 -23.42 -8.54
CA ILE A 286 -12.59 -22.27 -7.66
C ILE A 286 -12.28 -22.64 -6.21
N ALA A 287 -12.72 -23.81 -5.72
CA ALA A 287 -12.44 -24.26 -4.37
C ALA A 287 -10.92 -24.37 -4.11
N GLN A 288 -10.19 -25.06 -5.00
CA GLN A 288 -8.73 -25.20 -4.90
C GLN A 288 -8.00 -23.85 -4.99
N GLY A 289 -8.43 -22.98 -5.91
CA GLY A 289 -7.86 -21.65 -6.06
C GLY A 289 -8.06 -20.77 -4.83
N LEU A 290 -9.23 -20.81 -4.20
CA LEU A 290 -9.51 -20.10 -2.95
C LEU A 290 -8.64 -20.61 -1.80
N VAL A 291 -8.52 -21.94 -1.62
CA VAL A 291 -7.61 -22.50 -0.60
C VAL A 291 -6.18 -22.00 -0.82
N SER A 292 -5.71 -22.02 -2.07
CA SER A 292 -4.39 -21.52 -2.41
C SER A 292 -4.24 -20.03 -2.13
N ALA A 293 -5.23 -19.20 -2.48
CA ALA A 293 -5.22 -17.75 -2.28
C ALA A 293 -5.27 -17.37 -0.79
N ILE A 294 -6.09 -18.05 0.02
CA ILE A 294 -6.23 -17.80 1.46
C ILE A 294 -4.94 -18.20 2.21
N ASN A 295 -4.30 -19.29 1.81
CA ASN A 295 -3.08 -19.78 2.47
C ASN A 295 -1.79 -19.12 1.94
N LEU A 296 -1.86 -18.35 0.84
CA LEU A 296 -0.67 -17.72 0.27
C LEU A 296 0.00 -16.79 1.28
N GLY A 297 1.27 -17.08 1.60
CA GLY A 297 2.02 -16.31 2.59
C GLY A 297 1.40 -16.32 4.00
N GLY A 298 0.69 -17.39 4.35
CA GLY A 298 -0.02 -17.49 5.63
C GLY A 298 -1.20 -16.54 5.73
N GLY A 299 -1.86 -16.21 4.62
CA GLY A 299 -2.98 -15.27 4.59
C GLY A 299 -2.60 -13.82 4.88
N GLN A 300 -1.30 -13.51 4.96
CA GLN A 300 -0.80 -12.20 5.34
C GLN A 300 -0.63 -11.26 4.13
N PHE A 301 -1.70 -11.12 3.36
CA PHE A 301 -1.81 -10.21 2.23
C PHE A 301 -2.98 -9.26 2.46
N CYS A 302 -2.81 -7.98 2.17
CA CYS A 302 -3.89 -6.97 2.23
C CYS A 302 -5.08 -7.33 1.31
N THR A 303 -4.86 -8.17 0.29
CA THR A 303 -5.89 -8.68 -0.63
C THR A 303 -6.23 -10.15 -0.41
N CYS A 304 -5.96 -10.72 0.79
CA CYS A 304 -6.39 -12.08 1.12
C CYS A 304 -7.92 -12.19 1.11
N PRO A 305 -8.53 -13.20 0.42
CA PRO A 305 -9.97 -13.41 0.46
C PRO A 305 -10.44 -13.77 1.88
N GLY A 306 -11.12 -12.84 2.56
CA GLY A 306 -11.62 -13.06 3.93
C GLY A 306 -13.08 -13.49 3.99
N LEU A 307 -13.88 -13.20 2.94
CA LEU A 307 -15.31 -13.49 2.88
C LEU A 307 -15.67 -14.18 1.57
N ILE A 308 -16.49 -15.21 1.62
CA ILE A 308 -16.91 -15.99 0.45
C ILE A 308 -18.43 -16.12 0.49
N PHE A 309 -19.11 -15.59 -0.52
CA PHE A 309 -20.56 -15.55 -0.61
C PHE A 309 -21.10 -16.34 -1.80
N GLY A 310 -22.22 -17.02 -1.62
CA GLY A 310 -22.97 -17.68 -2.69
C GLY A 310 -24.42 -17.94 -2.30
N VAL A 311 -25.25 -18.25 -3.29
CA VAL A 311 -26.65 -18.63 -3.07
C VAL A 311 -26.73 -20.12 -2.75
N GLU A 312 -27.42 -20.48 -1.69
CA GLU A 312 -27.58 -21.86 -1.23
C GLU A 312 -28.44 -22.63 -2.21
N ASP A 313 -27.81 -23.51 -2.95
CA ASP A 313 -28.39 -24.53 -3.82
C ASP A 313 -27.53 -25.81 -3.77
N GLN A 314 -27.89 -26.82 -4.51
CA GLN A 314 -27.14 -28.10 -4.54
C GLN A 314 -25.70 -27.89 -5.04
N ALA A 315 -25.45 -27.00 -6.00
CA ALA A 315 -24.12 -26.73 -6.53
C ALA A 315 -23.24 -26.02 -5.48
N TYR A 316 -23.79 -25.02 -4.78
CA TYR A 316 -23.08 -24.31 -3.71
C TYR A 316 -22.81 -25.21 -2.49
N GLN A 317 -23.74 -26.12 -2.13
CA GLN A 317 -23.49 -27.13 -1.10
C GLN A 317 -22.33 -28.04 -1.47
N GLY A 318 -22.29 -28.52 -2.70
CA GLY A 318 -21.18 -29.32 -3.24
C GLY A 318 -19.84 -28.54 -3.18
N PHE A 319 -19.86 -27.29 -3.60
CA PHE A 319 -18.71 -26.40 -3.54
C PHE A 319 -18.19 -26.19 -2.10
N ARG A 320 -19.08 -25.87 -1.14
CA ARG A 320 -18.68 -25.67 0.27
C ARG A 320 -18.06 -26.91 0.87
N LYS A 321 -18.65 -28.09 0.59
CA LYS A 321 -18.08 -29.37 1.00
C LYS A 321 -16.68 -29.55 0.43
N LYS A 322 -16.49 -29.34 -0.87
CA LYS A 322 -15.18 -29.45 -1.54
C LYS A 322 -14.17 -28.44 -0.99
N LEU A 323 -14.59 -27.20 -0.79
CA LEU A 323 -13.75 -26.17 -0.19
C LEU A 323 -13.27 -26.56 1.22
N SER A 324 -14.18 -27.05 2.06
CA SER A 324 -13.88 -27.53 3.42
C SER A 324 -12.92 -28.71 3.42
N GLU A 325 -13.11 -29.68 2.53
CA GLU A 325 -12.23 -30.85 2.38
C GLU A 325 -10.82 -30.46 1.94
N GLU A 326 -10.69 -29.55 0.99
CA GLU A 326 -9.38 -29.05 0.55
C GLU A 326 -8.73 -28.15 1.61
N PHE A 327 -9.51 -27.30 2.29
CA PHE A 327 -9.01 -26.43 3.34
C PHE A 327 -8.49 -27.22 4.56
N ALA A 328 -9.12 -28.32 4.90
CA ALA A 328 -8.68 -29.21 5.99
C ALA A 328 -7.26 -29.78 5.78
N LYS A 329 -6.76 -29.82 4.54
CA LYS A 329 -5.41 -30.26 4.18
C LYS A 329 -4.36 -29.14 4.31
N SER A 330 -4.78 -27.91 4.61
CA SER A 330 -3.88 -26.76 4.76
C SER A 330 -2.93 -26.98 5.93
N THR A 331 -1.73 -26.47 5.78
CA THR A 331 -0.69 -26.55 6.81
C THR A 331 -0.53 -25.22 7.53
N PRO A 332 -0.13 -25.21 8.81
CA PRO A 332 0.21 -24.00 9.53
C PRO A 332 1.24 -23.14 8.78
N ALA A 333 1.16 -21.85 8.98
CA ALA A 333 2.05 -20.88 8.34
C ALA A 333 2.67 -19.95 9.38
N THR A 334 3.95 -19.61 9.19
CA THR A 334 4.65 -18.66 10.04
C THR A 334 4.07 -17.26 9.86
N MET A 335 3.62 -16.65 10.96
CA MET A 335 3.23 -15.22 10.99
C MET A 335 4.48 -14.36 11.13
N VAL A 336 4.51 -13.25 10.40
CA VAL A 336 5.72 -12.38 10.29
C VAL A 336 6.19 -11.76 11.61
N HIS A 337 5.33 -11.75 12.64
CA HIS A 337 5.69 -11.19 13.94
C HIS A 337 4.71 -11.70 15.03
N PRO A 338 5.16 -11.85 16.30
CA PRO A 338 4.29 -12.28 17.41
C PRO A 338 3.03 -11.44 17.58
N ASN A 339 3.11 -10.12 17.36
CA ASN A 339 1.95 -9.23 17.44
C ASN A 339 0.92 -9.51 16.33
N VAL A 340 1.38 -9.95 15.14
CA VAL A 340 0.48 -10.34 14.04
C VAL A 340 -0.23 -11.64 14.39
N LEU A 341 0.48 -12.63 14.93
CA LEU A 341 -0.12 -13.86 15.45
C LEU A 341 -1.17 -13.57 16.53
N LYS A 342 -0.82 -12.73 17.51
CA LYS A 342 -1.78 -12.31 18.55
C LYS A 342 -3.03 -11.66 17.98
N GLY A 343 -2.86 -10.79 16.97
CA GLY A 343 -4.00 -10.15 16.27
C GLY A 343 -4.87 -11.18 15.54
N TYR A 344 -4.25 -12.17 14.89
CA TYR A 344 -4.94 -13.28 14.26
C TYR A 344 -5.78 -14.10 15.26
N ASP A 345 -5.17 -14.50 16.38
CA ASP A 345 -5.86 -15.27 17.42
C ASP A 345 -7.06 -14.51 18.02
N GLN A 346 -6.88 -13.20 18.26
CA GLN A 346 -7.97 -12.32 18.71
C GLN A 346 -9.08 -12.23 17.66
N GLY A 347 -8.73 -12.14 16.38
CA GLY A 347 -9.67 -12.16 15.27
C GLY A 347 -10.46 -13.47 15.20
N LEU A 348 -9.78 -14.61 15.30
CA LEU A 348 -10.44 -15.93 15.34
C LEU A 348 -11.39 -16.05 16.53
N GLN A 349 -11.00 -15.58 17.71
CA GLN A 349 -11.83 -15.64 18.90
C GLN A 349 -13.09 -14.78 18.73
N ARG A 350 -12.96 -13.56 18.21
CA ARG A 350 -14.10 -12.68 17.91
C ARG A 350 -15.11 -13.34 16.98
N VAL A 351 -14.65 -14.03 15.92
CA VAL A 351 -15.54 -14.74 14.98
C VAL A 351 -16.21 -15.96 15.64
N LYS A 352 -15.49 -16.72 16.46
CA LYS A 352 -16.02 -17.89 17.18
C LYS A 352 -17.10 -17.54 18.21
N GLU A 353 -17.06 -16.34 18.78
CA GLU A 353 -18.03 -15.88 19.77
C GLU A 353 -19.39 -15.53 19.17
N VAL A 354 -19.48 -15.38 17.84
CA VAL A 354 -20.76 -15.11 17.18
C VAL A 354 -21.59 -16.38 17.09
N SER A 355 -22.78 -16.35 17.68
CA SER A 355 -23.73 -17.48 17.61
C SER A 355 -24.15 -17.74 16.16
N GLY A 356 -24.20 -18.99 15.75
CA GLY A 356 -24.51 -19.38 14.36
C GLY A 356 -23.30 -19.44 13.42
N VAL A 357 -22.08 -19.25 13.95
CA VAL A 357 -20.85 -19.46 13.21
C VAL A 357 -20.23 -20.81 13.59
N GLU A 358 -19.94 -21.64 12.59
CA GLU A 358 -19.23 -22.91 12.74
C GLU A 358 -17.76 -22.74 12.35
N ALA A 359 -16.82 -23.17 13.21
CA ALA A 359 -15.39 -23.13 12.92
C ALA A 359 -14.89 -24.50 12.45
N LYS A 360 -14.17 -24.55 11.34
CA LYS A 360 -13.56 -25.72 10.72
C LYS A 360 -12.05 -25.52 10.61
N PRO A 361 -11.27 -25.86 11.66
CA PRO A 361 -9.82 -25.74 11.62
C PRO A 361 -9.21 -26.77 10.66
N ALA A 362 -8.05 -26.45 10.10
CA ALA A 362 -7.24 -27.42 9.36
C ALA A 362 -6.80 -28.56 10.27
N SER A 363 -6.48 -29.72 9.66
CA SER A 363 -6.17 -30.95 10.40
C SER A 363 -4.85 -30.92 11.15
N GLN A 364 -3.89 -30.11 10.69
CA GLN A 364 -2.57 -29.98 11.30
C GLN A 364 -2.56 -28.82 12.33
N ALA A 365 -2.11 -29.12 13.54
CA ALA A 365 -1.92 -28.11 14.59
C ALA A 365 -0.67 -27.25 14.31
N ALA A 366 -0.74 -25.98 14.71
CA ALA A 366 0.39 -25.06 14.68
C ALA A 366 1.39 -25.36 15.84
N ASP A 367 2.67 -25.08 15.61
CA ASP A 367 3.70 -25.19 16.64
C ASP A 367 3.61 -23.98 17.60
N ALA A 368 3.26 -24.25 18.86
CA ALA A 368 3.16 -23.23 19.89
C ALA A 368 4.52 -22.61 20.31
N GLY A 369 5.65 -23.22 19.92
CA GLY A 369 7.02 -22.71 20.18
C GLY A 369 7.49 -21.67 19.19
N THR A 370 6.73 -21.43 18.13
CA THR A 370 7.04 -20.48 17.04
C THR A 370 5.89 -19.49 16.84
N THR A 371 5.94 -18.70 15.76
CA THR A 371 4.82 -17.81 15.41
C THR A 371 3.88 -18.47 14.37
N GLU A 372 3.73 -19.77 14.36
CA GLU A 372 2.83 -20.45 13.43
C GLU A 372 1.36 -20.20 13.76
N ALA A 373 0.58 -19.97 12.71
CA ALA A 373 -0.89 -19.86 12.73
C ALA A 373 -1.53 -21.06 12.04
N GLY A 374 -2.47 -21.71 12.69
CA GLY A 374 -3.30 -22.75 12.09
C GLY A 374 -4.40 -22.15 11.21
N PRO A 375 -4.58 -22.62 9.97
CA PRO A 375 -5.67 -22.16 9.11
C PRO A 375 -7.06 -22.51 9.66
N VAL A 376 -8.04 -21.58 9.56
CA VAL A 376 -9.42 -21.79 10.02
C VAL A 376 -10.42 -21.28 8.98
N LEU A 377 -11.30 -22.18 8.52
CA LEU A 377 -12.46 -21.82 7.72
C LEU A 377 -13.68 -21.70 8.64
N PHE A 378 -14.46 -20.64 8.49
CA PHE A 378 -15.72 -20.45 9.20
C PHE A 378 -16.90 -20.60 8.22
N GLU A 379 -18.03 -21.07 8.71
CA GLU A 379 -19.28 -21.10 7.96
C GLU A 379 -20.42 -20.48 8.74
N THR A 380 -21.24 -19.69 8.06
CA THR A 380 -22.46 -19.08 8.61
C THR A 380 -23.47 -18.82 7.50
N ASP A 381 -24.62 -18.24 7.82
CA ASP A 381 -25.59 -17.77 6.85
C ASP A 381 -25.66 -16.23 6.78
N ALA A 382 -26.27 -15.73 5.72
CA ALA A 382 -26.36 -14.30 5.45
C ALA A 382 -27.22 -13.54 6.46
N ALA A 383 -28.16 -14.18 7.17
CA ALA A 383 -28.93 -13.54 8.22
C ALA A 383 -28.04 -13.27 9.43
N THR A 384 -27.33 -14.29 9.90
CA THR A 384 -26.34 -14.16 10.98
C THR A 384 -25.27 -13.13 10.62
N TRP A 385 -24.77 -13.13 9.36
CA TRP A 385 -23.76 -12.19 8.93
C TRP A 385 -24.28 -10.73 8.94
N LEU A 386 -25.50 -10.48 8.48
CA LEU A 386 -26.11 -9.13 8.44
C LEU A 386 -26.40 -8.56 9.84
N GLU A 387 -26.59 -9.41 10.83
CA GLU A 387 -26.87 -9.01 12.21
C GLU A 387 -25.60 -8.78 13.05
N ASN A 388 -24.41 -9.16 12.53
CA ASN A 388 -23.18 -9.16 13.32
C ASN A 388 -22.02 -8.46 12.59
N GLU A 389 -21.84 -7.17 12.85
CA GLU A 389 -20.74 -6.35 12.29
C GLU A 389 -19.34 -6.92 12.59
N ALA A 390 -19.20 -7.70 13.67
CA ALA A 390 -17.94 -8.36 14.03
C ALA A 390 -17.41 -9.29 12.93
N LEU A 391 -18.29 -9.86 12.09
CA LEU A 391 -17.93 -10.72 10.97
C LEU A 391 -17.40 -9.97 9.76
N ALA A 392 -17.66 -8.67 9.68
CA ALA A 392 -17.16 -7.77 8.61
C ALA A 392 -15.78 -7.18 8.93
N GLN A 393 -15.17 -7.52 10.06
CA GLN A 393 -13.82 -7.06 10.43
C GLN A 393 -12.76 -8.04 9.94
N GLU A 394 -11.66 -7.52 9.41
CA GLU A 394 -10.53 -8.32 8.95
C GLU A 394 -9.99 -9.27 10.03
N VAL A 395 -9.67 -10.49 9.62
CA VAL A 395 -8.86 -11.44 10.39
C VAL A 395 -7.59 -11.70 9.58
N PHE A 396 -6.52 -10.97 9.92
CA PHE A 396 -5.28 -10.96 9.14
C PHE A 396 -4.47 -12.25 9.35
N GLY A 397 -4.67 -13.22 8.46
CA GLY A 397 -4.06 -14.55 8.54
C GLY A 397 -4.81 -15.58 7.68
N PRO A 398 -4.46 -16.89 7.78
CA PRO A 398 -5.00 -17.93 6.91
C PRO A 398 -6.41 -18.33 7.34
N SER A 399 -7.39 -17.43 7.19
CA SER A 399 -8.80 -17.68 7.50
C SER A 399 -9.75 -17.02 6.53
N ALA A 400 -10.94 -17.59 6.40
CA ALA A 400 -12.05 -17.00 5.67
C ALA A 400 -13.39 -17.44 6.26
N ILE A 401 -14.43 -16.63 6.02
CA ILE A 401 -15.82 -16.92 6.40
C ILE A 401 -16.63 -17.22 5.13
N VAL A 402 -17.22 -18.40 5.06
CA VAL A 402 -18.15 -18.79 3.99
C VAL A 402 -19.57 -18.47 4.45
N VAL A 403 -20.25 -17.66 3.66
CA VAL A 403 -21.59 -17.15 3.96
C VAL A 403 -22.57 -17.64 2.91
N ARG A 404 -23.62 -18.34 3.31
CA ARG A 404 -24.68 -18.84 2.43
C ARG A 404 -25.86 -17.87 2.43
N GLY A 405 -26.24 -17.39 1.26
CA GLY A 405 -27.43 -16.59 1.04
C GLY A 405 -28.59 -17.44 0.53
N ASN A 406 -29.83 -17.06 0.81
CA ASN A 406 -31.01 -17.80 0.36
C ASN A 406 -31.50 -17.33 -1.03
N SER A 407 -31.02 -16.21 -1.53
CA SER A 407 -31.46 -15.63 -2.80
C SER A 407 -30.46 -14.59 -3.32
N GLU A 408 -30.60 -14.24 -4.59
CA GLU A 408 -29.88 -13.16 -5.24
C GLU A 408 -30.06 -11.81 -4.50
N ASN A 409 -31.30 -11.47 -4.12
CA ASN A 409 -31.60 -10.25 -3.38
C ASN A 409 -30.88 -10.22 -2.01
N GLN A 410 -30.67 -11.37 -1.38
CA GLN A 410 -29.93 -11.42 -0.13
C GLN A 410 -28.43 -11.20 -0.36
N LEU A 411 -27.85 -11.69 -1.46
CA LEU A 411 -26.46 -11.37 -1.82
C LEU A 411 -26.27 -9.86 -2.08
N VAL A 412 -27.23 -9.22 -2.73
CA VAL A 412 -27.20 -7.75 -2.93
C VAL A 412 -27.24 -7.02 -1.58
N LYS A 413 -28.10 -7.43 -0.65
CA LYS A 413 -28.16 -6.82 0.70
C LYS A 413 -26.84 -7.03 1.46
N VAL A 414 -26.26 -8.22 1.38
CA VAL A 414 -24.94 -8.51 1.96
C VAL A 414 -23.87 -7.59 1.33
N ALA A 415 -23.85 -7.45 0.02
CA ALA A 415 -22.91 -6.54 -0.66
C ALA A 415 -23.10 -5.07 -0.23
N GLN A 416 -24.33 -4.63 -0.05
CA GLN A 416 -24.66 -3.27 0.42
C GLN A 416 -24.15 -3.00 1.84
N SER A 417 -24.16 -4.03 2.71
CA SER A 417 -23.71 -3.91 4.11
C SER A 417 -22.19 -4.08 4.28
N LEU A 418 -21.45 -4.50 3.23
CA LEU A 418 -19.99 -4.58 3.30
C LEU A 418 -19.36 -3.21 3.63
N PRO A 419 -18.30 -3.17 4.44
CA PRO A 419 -17.44 -2.00 4.52
C PRO A 419 -16.71 -1.76 3.19
N GLY A 420 -16.08 -0.61 3.03
CA GLY A 420 -15.15 -0.38 1.93
C GLY A 420 -14.00 -1.38 1.96
N THR A 421 -13.58 -1.88 0.80
CA THR A 421 -12.58 -2.94 0.68
C THR A 421 -11.61 -2.66 -0.48
N LEU A 422 -10.40 -3.23 -0.44
CA LEU A 422 -9.42 -3.08 -1.52
C LEU A 422 -9.88 -3.81 -2.78
N THR A 423 -10.44 -5.01 -2.62
CA THR A 423 -10.87 -5.83 -3.76
C THR A 423 -12.23 -6.44 -3.52
N ALA A 424 -13.01 -6.65 -4.58
CA ALA A 424 -14.12 -7.59 -4.61
C ALA A 424 -13.97 -8.50 -5.82
N THR A 425 -14.24 -9.79 -5.64
CA THR A 425 -14.11 -10.79 -6.70
C THR A 425 -15.47 -11.38 -7.03
N VAL A 426 -15.74 -11.58 -8.32
CA VAL A 426 -16.92 -12.28 -8.82
C VAL A 426 -16.47 -13.44 -9.68
N HIS A 427 -16.81 -14.66 -9.28
CA HIS A 427 -16.75 -15.84 -10.15
C HIS A 427 -18.11 -16.05 -10.80
N GLY A 428 -18.17 -16.00 -12.11
CA GLY A 428 -19.41 -16.06 -12.89
C GLY A 428 -19.17 -16.40 -14.35
N THR A 429 -20.25 -16.57 -15.08
CA THR A 429 -20.31 -16.57 -16.55
C THR A 429 -20.69 -15.17 -17.08
N ALA A 430 -20.71 -14.98 -18.40
CA ALA A 430 -21.22 -13.76 -19.00
C ALA A 430 -22.72 -13.54 -18.68
N ASP A 431 -23.51 -14.63 -18.66
CA ASP A 431 -24.93 -14.59 -18.32
C ASP A 431 -25.13 -14.26 -16.83
N ASP A 432 -24.26 -14.78 -15.94
CA ASP A 432 -24.27 -14.40 -14.54
C ASP A 432 -24.04 -12.89 -14.37
N LEU A 433 -23.08 -12.29 -15.08
CA LEU A 433 -22.83 -10.85 -14.99
C LEU A 433 -24.04 -10.00 -15.43
N GLN A 434 -24.79 -10.46 -16.44
CA GLN A 434 -26.02 -9.79 -16.86
C GLN A 434 -27.12 -9.92 -15.80
N ARG A 435 -27.31 -11.12 -15.26
CA ARG A 435 -28.31 -11.41 -14.25
C ARG A 435 -28.03 -10.69 -12.94
N TYR A 436 -26.79 -10.73 -12.48
CA TYR A 436 -26.35 -10.14 -11.21
C TYR A 436 -25.76 -8.74 -11.36
N ARG A 437 -26.18 -7.98 -12.38
CA ARG A 437 -25.66 -6.62 -12.64
C ARG A 437 -25.83 -5.67 -11.46
N GLU A 438 -26.90 -5.82 -10.67
CA GLU A 438 -27.14 -5.01 -9.48
C GLU A 438 -26.07 -5.28 -8.41
N LEU A 439 -25.72 -6.55 -8.18
CA LEU A 439 -24.62 -6.93 -7.30
C LEU A 439 -23.30 -6.28 -7.76
N VAL A 440 -22.97 -6.37 -9.04
CA VAL A 440 -21.74 -5.77 -9.59
C VAL A 440 -21.73 -4.25 -9.36
N SER A 441 -22.86 -3.57 -9.63
CA SER A 441 -22.97 -2.12 -9.41
C SER A 441 -22.82 -1.72 -7.95
N VAL A 442 -23.29 -2.55 -7.00
CA VAL A 442 -23.04 -2.32 -5.56
C VAL A 442 -21.55 -2.48 -5.25
N LEU A 443 -20.89 -3.52 -5.79
CA LEU A 443 -19.48 -3.79 -5.55
C LEU A 443 -18.56 -2.70 -6.11
N GLU A 444 -18.92 -2.04 -7.22
CA GLU A 444 -18.21 -0.86 -7.76
C GLU A 444 -18.11 0.28 -6.75
N ASN A 445 -19.08 0.40 -5.84
CA ASN A 445 -19.09 1.41 -4.78
C ASN A 445 -18.42 0.94 -3.47
N LYS A 446 -18.06 -0.35 -3.38
CA LYS A 446 -17.49 -0.95 -2.17
C LYS A 446 -16.01 -1.31 -2.30
N ALA A 447 -15.50 -1.45 -3.52
CA ALA A 447 -14.14 -1.94 -3.76
C ALA A 447 -13.34 -1.00 -4.65
N GLY A 448 -12.02 -0.94 -4.44
CA GLY A 448 -11.12 -0.24 -5.33
C GLY A 448 -10.80 -1.02 -6.61
N ARG A 449 -10.85 -2.37 -6.56
CA ARG A 449 -10.57 -3.25 -7.69
C ARG A 449 -11.59 -4.37 -7.77
N LEU A 450 -12.27 -4.51 -8.91
CA LEU A 450 -13.10 -5.67 -9.22
C LEU A 450 -12.29 -6.72 -9.97
N VAL A 451 -12.36 -7.97 -9.50
CA VAL A 451 -11.70 -9.12 -10.12
C VAL A 451 -12.76 -10.07 -10.66
N PHE A 452 -12.66 -10.45 -11.93
CA PHE A 452 -13.56 -11.42 -12.53
C PHE A 452 -12.82 -12.73 -12.81
N ASN A 453 -13.36 -13.85 -12.29
CA ASN A 453 -12.85 -15.20 -12.51
C ASN A 453 -11.36 -15.41 -12.16
N GLY A 454 -10.84 -14.60 -11.24
CA GLY A 454 -9.49 -14.68 -10.71
C GLY A 454 -9.50 -14.71 -9.19
N PHE A 455 -8.32 -14.58 -8.61
CA PHE A 455 -8.16 -14.46 -7.16
C PHE A 455 -7.50 -13.11 -6.84
N PRO A 456 -7.95 -12.40 -5.79
CA PRO A 456 -7.50 -11.02 -5.54
C PRO A 456 -6.07 -10.94 -5.00
N THR A 457 -5.54 -12.06 -4.49
CA THR A 457 -4.22 -12.13 -3.86
C THR A 457 -3.11 -11.87 -4.88
N GLY A 458 -2.34 -10.82 -4.62
CA GLY A 458 -1.35 -10.30 -5.56
C GLY A 458 -1.83 -9.04 -6.29
N VAL A 459 -0.92 -8.11 -6.48
CA VAL A 459 -1.17 -6.81 -7.14
C VAL A 459 -0.09 -6.56 -8.18
N GLU A 460 -0.48 -6.49 -9.44
CA GLU A 460 0.41 -6.12 -10.53
C GLU A 460 0.80 -4.64 -10.44
N VAL A 461 2.07 -4.33 -10.70
CA VAL A 461 2.56 -2.94 -10.73
C VAL A 461 2.45 -2.41 -12.16
N SER A 462 1.38 -1.69 -12.45
CA SER A 462 1.13 -1.15 -13.79
C SER A 462 0.47 0.23 -13.73
N SER A 463 0.44 0.94 -14.86
CA SER A 463 -0.15 2.28 -14.95
C SER A 463 -1.68 2.28 -14.77
N ALA A 464 -2.34 1.16 -15.06
CA ALA A 464 -3.79 1.02 -14.92
C ALA A 464 -4.21 0.45 -13.56
N MET A 465 -3.25 0.09 -12.69
CA MET A 465 -3.58 -0.49 -11.38
C MET A 465 -4.15 0.58 -10.44
N HIS A 466 -5.22 0.20 -9.76
CA HIS A 466 -5.71 0.90 -8.60
C HIS A 466 -5.68 -0.04 -7.38
N HIS A 467 -4.80 0.26 -6.42
CA HIS A 467 -4.72 -0.39 -5.11
C HIS A 467 -5.08 0.62 -4.05
N GLY A 468 -6.33 0.59 -3.67
CA GLY A 468 -7.01 1.52 -2.79
C GLY A 468 -8.45 1.06 -2.62
N GLY A 469 -9.34 1.90 -2.13
CA GLY A 469 -10.75 1.59 -1.97
C GLY A 469 -11.45 2.54 -1.00
N PRO A 470 -12.78 2.46 -0.87
CA PRO A 470 -13.52 3.27 0.08
C PRO A 470 -13.13 2.95 1.53
N TYR A 471 -13.37 3.89 2.44
CA TYR A 471 -13.18 3.69 3.87
C TYR A 471 -13.97 2.45 4.38
N PRO A 472 -13.38 1.59 5.24
CA PRO A 472 -12.12 1.72 5.96
C PRO A 472 -10.88 1.18 5.22
N ALA A 473 -10.98 0.66 4.00
CA ALA A 473 -9.81 0.13 3.31
C ALA A 473 -8.71 1.19 3.11
N THR A 474 -9.10 2.43 2.79
CA THR A 474 -8.16 3.57 2.76
C THR A 474 -8.78 4.82 3.37
N GLY A 475 -7.93 5.79 3.72
CA GLY A 475 -8.36 7.10 4.19
C GLY A 475 -8.92 8.01 3.08
N ASP A 476 -8.54 7.78 1.83
CA ASP A 476 -9.02 8.52 0.66
C ASP A 476 -9.08 7.62 -0.59
N ALA A 477 -10.30 7.30 -1.02
CA ALA A 477 -10.57 6.42 -2.15
C ALA A 477 -10.10 6.96 -3.53
N LYS A 478 -9.71 8.24 -3.61
CA LYS A 478 -9.23 8.86 -4.86
C LYS A 478 -7.84 8.38 -5.28
N TYR A 479 -7.05 7.87 -4.33
CA TYR A 479 -5.64 7.59 -4.54
C TYR A 479 -5.34 6.09 -4.47
N THR A 480 -4.32 5.72 -5.21
CA THR A 480 -3.76 4.36 -5.21
C THR A 480 -2.41 4.34 -4.50
N SER A 481 -2.06 3.23 -3.84
CA SER A 481 -0.72 2.99 -3.30
C SER A 481 0.21 2.26 -4.28
N VAL A 482 -0.33 1.69 -5.38
CA VAL A 482 0.43 0.92 -6.37
C VAL A 482 0.17 1.47 -7.78
N GLY A 483 1.20 1.40 -8.63
CA GLY A 483 1.16 1.88 -10.01
C GLY A 483 1.60 3.34 -10.14
N THR A 484 1.65 3.84 -11.39
CA THR A 484 2.21 5.17 -11.68
C THR A 484 1.40 6.32 -11.05
N ALA A 485 0.09 6.13 -10.90
CA ALA A 485 -0.78 7.15 -10.29
C ALA A 485 -0.53 7.37 -8.79
N ALA A 486 0.23 6.48 -8.13
CA ALA A 486 0.61 6.65 -6.73
C ALA A 486 1.41 7.95 -6.46
N ILE A 487 2.10 8.49 -7.47
CA ILE A 487 2.81 9.77 -7.40
C ILE A 487 1.87 10.95 -7.09
N LEU A 488 0.59 10.86 -7.51
CA LEU A 488 -0.39 11.94 -7.35
C LEU A 488 -0.72 12.25 -5.88
N ARG A 489 -0.39 11.36 -4.96
CA ARG A 489 -0.52 11.58 -3.51
C ARG A 489 0.42 12.66 -2.99
N PHE A 490 1.55 12.89 -3.65
CA PHE A 490 2.64 13.72 -3.15
C PHE A 490 2.84 15.00 -3.96
N VAL A 491 1.83 15.36 -4.74
CA VAL A 491 1.80 16.60 -5.52
C VAL A 491 0.49 17.36 -5.28
N ARG A 492 0.53 18.67 -5.50
CA ARG A 492 -0.64 19.54 -5.44
C ARG A 492 -0.69 20.50 -6.62
N PRO A 493 -1.87 20.95 -7.05
CA PRO A 493 -1.96 21.95 -8.12
C PRO A 493 -1.49 23.32 -7.68
N ILE A 494 -0.90 24.05 -8.65
CA ILE A 494 -0.70 25.50 -8.60
C ILE A 494 -1.14 26.11 -9.93
N CYS A 495 -1.71 27.30 -9.88
CA CYS A 495 -2.12 28.07 -11.05
C CYS A 495 -1.29 29.35 -11.15
N TYR A 496 -0.79 29.64 -12.36
CA TYR A 496 -0.11 30.86 -12.73
C TYR A 496 -1.01 31.69 -13.64
N GLN A 497 -1.28 32.92 -13.31
CA GLN A 497 -2.10 33.83 -14.12
C GLN A 497 -1.25 35.02 -14.58
N ASN A 498 -1.18 35.24 -15.90
CA ASN A 498 -0.42 36.33 -16.56
C ASN A 498 1.08 36.34 -16.24
N PHE A 499 1.67 35.17 -15.93
CA PHE A 499 3.12 35.08 -15.73
C PHE A 499 3.87 35.21 -17.07
N PRO A 500 5.00 35.93 -17.12
CA PRO A 500 5.88 35.90 -18.28
C PRO A 500 6.40 34.50 -18.56
N ASP A 501 6.49 34.10 -19.84
CA ASP A 501 6.93 32.76 -20.23
C ASP A 501 8.30 32.36 -19.65
N ASP A 502 9.25 33.32 -19.60
CA ASP A 502 10.60 33.08 -19.06
C ASP A 502 10.60 32.74 -17.56
N SER A 503 9.58 33.20 -16.82
CA SER A 503 9.42 32.97 -15.37
C SER A 503 8.62 31.71 -15.03
N LEU A 504 8.13 30.97 -16.04
CA LEU A 504 7.35 29.76 -15.84
C LEU A 504 8.24 28.52 -15.72
N PRO A 505 7.78 27.48 -15.00
CA PRO A 505 8.36 26.14 -15.07
C PRO A 505 8.45 25.64 -16.51
N LEU A 506 9.43 24.78 -16.80
CA LEU A 506 9.66 24.23 -18.15
C LEU A 506 8.41 23.56 -18.73
N GLU A 507 7.62 22.91 -17.89
CA GLU A 507 6.40 22.19 -18.23
C GLU A 507 5.28 23.13 -18.75
N LEU A 508 5.32 24.40 -18.35
CA LEU A 508 4.30 25.41 -18.70
C LEU A 508 4.77 26.41 -19.76
N LYS A 509 6.04 26.37 -20.20
CA LYS A 509 6.54 27.27 -21.25
C LYS A 509 5.87 27.04 -22.58
N ASP A 510 5.68 28.10 -23.35
CA ASP A 510 5.06 28.03 -24.68
C ASP A 510 5.74 26.97 -25.58
N ALA A 511 7.07 26.94 -25.61
CA ALA A 511 7.85 26.08 -26.47
C ALA A 511 7.77 24.57 -26.13
N ASN A 512 7.26 24.18 -24.94
CA ASN A 512 7.27 22.80 -24.46
C ASN A 512 8.65 22.11 -24.54
N PRO A 513 9.69 22.63 -23.89
CA PRO A 513 11.05 22.14 -24.08
C PRO A 513 11.26 20.68 -23.61
N ARG A 514 10.36 20.16 -22.77
CA ARG A 514 10.35 18.75 -22.34
C ARG A 514 9.56 17.83 -23.26
N SER A 515 8.85 18.37 -24.26
CA SER A 515 7.98 17.62 -25.16
C SER A 515 6.97 16.70 -24.43
N ILE A 516 6.46 17.13 -23.27
CA ILE A 516 5.45 16.41 -22.49
C ILE A 516 4.05 16.59 -23.07
N TRP A 517 3.16 15.66 -22.78
CA TRP A 517 1.74 15.84 -23.06
C TRP A 517 1.14 16.92 -22.16
N ARG A 518 0.45 17.88 -22.77
CA ARG A 518 -0.21 19.02 -22.10
C ARG A 518 -1.61 19.22 -22.66
N THR A 519 -2.51 19.74 -21.87
CA THR A 519 -3.80 20.24 -22.36
C THR A 519 -3.65 21.72 -22.67
N VAL A 520 -3.74 22.11 -23.94
CA VAL A 520 -3.68 23.50 -24.39
C VAL A 520 -5.02 23.87 -25.01
N ASP A 521 -5.70 24.85 -24.44
CA ASP A 521 -7.04 25.29 -24.85
C ASP A 521 -8.02 24.12 -25.07
N GLY A 522 -8.05 23.21 -24.10
CA GLY A 522 -8.90 22.01 -24.09
C GLY A 522 -8.40 20.82 -24.93
N SER A 523 -7.33 20.99 -25.72
CA SER A 523 -6.80 19.96 -26.60
C SER A 523 -5.50 19.34 -26.04
N LEU A 524 -5.42 18.00 -26.02
CA LEU A 524 -4.21 17.28 -25.63
C LEU A 524 -3.16 17.35 -26.74
N THR A 525 -1.97 17.86 -26.43
CA THR A 525 -0.89 18.06 -27.43
C THR A 525 0.50 18.02 -26.81
N ARG A 526 1.52 17.78 -27.64
CA ARG A 526 2.95 17.99 -27.34
C ARG A 526 3.51 19.26 -28.02
N ASP A 527 2.73 19.91 -28.85
CA ASP A 527 3.17 21.09 -29.59
C ASP A 527 3.37 22.30 -28.68
N GLY A 528 4.08 23.30 -29.17
CA GLY A 528 4.16 24.61 -28.57
C GLY A 528 2.80 25.32 -28.58
N VAL A 529 2.63 26.27 -27.65
CA VAL A 529 1.44 27.12 -27.59
C VAL A 529 1.49 28.08 -28.78
N LYS A 530 0.46 28.07 -29.63
CA LYS A 530 0.28 29.06 -30.68
C LYS A 530 -0.43 30.27 -30.07
N ARG A 531 0.27 31.40 -29.96
CA ARG A 531 -0.40 32.66 -29.61
C ARG A 531 -1.18 33.17 -30.84
N VAL A 532 -2.46 33.40 -30.65
CA VAL A 532 -3.32 34.00 -31.66
C VAL A 532 -3.11 35.52 -31.73
#